data_ac7f66f5d664805382ef8dab0e74b150
#
_entry.id   ac7f66f5d664805382ef8dab0e74b150
#
_cell.length_a   1.000
_cell.length_b   1.000
_cell.length_c   1.000
_cell.angle_alpha   90.00
_cell.angle_beta   90.00
_cell.angle_gamma   90.00
#
_symmetry.space_group_name_H-M   'P 1'
#
loop_
_entity.id
_entity.type
_entity.pdbx_description
1 polymer ?
#
loop_
_entity_poly.entity_id
_entity_poly.type
_entity_poly.pdbx_seq_one_letter_code
_entity_poly.pdbx_strand_id
1 'polypeptide(L)'
;PPGGRVGSGGGTLVALMALLREEAPELAAASDADTLSRGVAAFFSSRRVLLLHAGGESRRLPCYVPEGKLFAPLALPSASAFTPVVLDVLLSLYFRYPWSEGELILASGDVIVDFDTATLPAGFARGDLCGFGKPTSLQQGCRHGVFVFGEADGPGGPGGPTSPVTGFLQKASPETLRLQALLPAGAGGLAEACAVDTGIFSMSPGFVAALLG
;
A
#
# COMPACT_ATOMS: atom_id res chain seq x y z
N PRO A 1 -21.44 0.90 10.42
CA PRO A 1 -22.88 0.68 10.34
C PRO A 1 -23.16 -0.81 10.49
N PRO A 2 -24.23 -1.21 11.18
CA PRO A 2 -24.54 -2.62 11.33
C PRO A 2 -24.79 -3.23 9.95
N GLY A 3 -23.96 -4.19 9.53
CA GLY A 3 -24.14 -5.02 8.37
C GLY A 3 -23.60 -4.56 7.02
N GLY A 4 -22.98 -3.39 6.90
CA GLY A 4 -22.38 -2.90 5.64
C GLY A 4 -20.86 -3.12 5.57
N ARG A 5 -20.38 -3.80 4.52
CA ARG A 5 -18.93 -3.86 4.21
C ARG A 5 -18.53 -2.54 3.58
N VAL A 6 -17.62 -1.81 4.22
CA VAL A 6 -17.12 -0.52 3.72
C VAL A 6 -15.99 -0.65 2.68
N GLY A 7 -15.51 -1.88 2.42
CA GLY A 7 -14.36 -2.11 1.54
C GLY A 7 -13.04 -1.63 2.15
N SER A 8 -11.93 -1.82 1.41
CA SER A 8 -10.60 -1.39 1.89
C SER A 8 -10.49 0.13 2.00
N GLY A 9 -10.98 0.87 1.01
CA GLY A 9 -10.97 2.34 1.05
C GLY A 9 -11.76 2.91 2.22
N GLY A 10 -12.99 2.43 2.44
CA GLY A 10 -13.79 2.83 3.60
C GLY A 10 -13.15 2.41 4.93
N GLY A 11 -12.50 1.25 4.97
CA GLY A 11 -11.73 0.81 6.13
C GLY A 11 -10.56 1.74 6.45
N THR A 12 -9.87 2.24 5.43
CA THR A 12 -8.82 3.26 5.58
C THR A 12 -9.37 4.53 6.24
N LEU A 13 -10.47 5.07 5.71
CA LEU A 13 -11.09 6.28 6.26
C LEU A 13 -11.50 6.10 7.71
N VAL A 14 -12.15 4.98 8.03
CA VAL A 14 -12.57 4.65 9.40
C VAL A 14 -11.36 4.58 10.36
N ALA A 15 -10.27 3.94 9.94
CA ALA A 15 -9.07 3.82 10.76
C ALA A 15 -8.38 5.17 10.98
N LEU A 16 -8.26 5.99 9.94
CA LEU A 16 -7.67 7.33 10.04
C LEU A 16 -8.52 8.25 10.93
N MET A 17 -9.85 8.22 10.79
CA MET A 17 -10.75 8.98 11.66
C MET A 17 -10.72 8.47 13.10
N ALA A 18 -10.55 7.17 13.34
CA ALA A 18 -10.37 6.63 14.69
C ALA A 18 -9.08 7.16 15.33
N LEU A 19 -7.97 7.14 14.58
CA LEU A 19 -6.69 7.70 15.03
C LEU A 19 -6.82 9.19 15.40
N LEU A 20 -7.47 9.99 14.55
CA LEU A 20 -7.70 11.41 14.85
C LEU A 20 -8.57 11.63 16.09
N ARG A 21 -9.61 10.81 16.28
CA ARG A 21 -10.46 10.91 17.48
C ARG A 21 -9.71 10.60 18.77
N GLU A 22 -8.74 9.71 18.70
CA GLU A 22 -7.92 9.31 19.85
C GLU A 22 -6.81 10.32 20.13
N GLU A 23 -6.08 10.74 19.11
CA GLU A 23 -4.84 11.53 19.23
C GLU A 23 -5.04 13.06 19.07
N ALA A 24 -6.14 13.47 18.44
CA ALA A 24 -6.48 14.87 18.16
C ALA A 24 -8.00 15.07 18.13
N PRO A 25 -8.72 14.83 19.24
CA PRO A 25 -10.18 14.85 19.28
C PRO A 25 -10.79 16.21 18.88
N GLU A 26 -10.12 17.31 19.16
CA GLU A 26 -10.52 18.66 18.75
C GLU A 26 -10.50 18.80 17.22
N LEU A 27 -9.53 18.19 16.56
CA LEU A 27 -9.44 18.20 15.12
C LEU A 27 -10.52 17.29 14.49
N ALA A 28 -10.74 16.12 15.06
CA ALA A 28 -11.79 15.20 14.61
C ALA A 28 -13.22 15.78 14.78
N ALA A 29 -13.39 16.77 15.64
CA ALA A 29 -14.66 17.47 15.89
C ALA A 29 -14.79 18.78 15.08
N ALA A 30 -13.78 19.16 14.29
CA ALA A 30 -13.82 20.39 13.50
C ALA A 30 -14.94 20.30 12.45
N SER A 31 -15.76 21.35 12.37
CA SER A 31 -16.86 21.47 11.41
C SER A 31 -16.49 22.26 10.16
N ASP A 32 -15.39 22.98 10.18
CA ASP A 32 -14.87 23.75 9.07
C ASP A 32 -13.86 22.93 8.27
N ALA A 33 -14.13 22.73 6.98
CA ALA A 33 -13.34 21.89 6.10
C ALA A 33 -11.88 22.38 5.93
N ASP A 34 -11.67 23.70 5.87
CA ASP A 34 -10.32 24.27 5.74
C ASP A 34 -9.49 24.06 7.01
N THR A 35 -10.11 24.21 8.18
CA THR A 35 -9.48 23.96 9.47
C THR A 35 -9.17 22.47 9.62
N LEU A 36 -10.10 21.58 9.25
CA LEU A 36 -9.91 20.14 9.26
C LEU A 36 -8.75 19.77 8.34
N SER A 37 -8.77 20.19 7.09
CA SER A 37 -7.74 19.84 6.10
C SER A 37 -6.35 20.29 6.53
N ARG A 38 -6.17 21.55 6.94
CA ARG A 38 -4.88 22.06 7.43
C ARG A 38 -4.42 21.37 8.70
N GLY A 39 -5.33 21.12 9.62
CA GLY A 39 -5.03 20.43 10.88
C GLY A 39 -4.63 18.97 10.65
N VAL A 40 -5.33 18.25 9.78
CA VAL A 40 -4.99 16.87 9.39
C VAL A 40 -3.61 16.82 8.73
N ALA A 41 -3.34 17.70 7.77
CA ALA A 41 -2.02 17.77 7.13
C ALA A 41 -0.91 18.03 8.17
N ALA A 42 -1.11 18.97 9.07
CA ALA A 42 -0.16 19.28 10.15
C ALA A 42 0.03 18.09 11.12
N PHE A 43 -1.06 17.43 11.50
CA PHE A 43 -1.03 16.24 12.36
C PHE A 43 -0.18 15.12 11.77
N PHE A 44 -0.37 14.81 10.50
CA PHE A 44 0.38 13.74 9.83
C PHE A 44 1.81 14.16 9.45
N SER A 45 2.10 15.43 9.23
CA SER A 45 3.43 15.91 8.81
C SER A 45 4.57 15.55 9.76
N SER A 46 4.28 15.39 11.06
CA SER A 46 5.27 15.04 12.08
C SER A 46 5.26 13.56 12.49
N ARG A 47 4.50 12.73 11.77
CA ARG A 47 4.28 11.33 12.13
C ARG A 47 4.65 10.39 10.99
N ARG A 48 5.00 9.16 11.36
CA ARG A 48 5.14 8.03 10.45
C ARG A 48 4.05 7.03 10.82
N VAL A 49 3.13 6.79 9.90
CA VAL A 49 1.96 5.97 10.18
C VAL A 49 1.97 4.73 9.28
N LEU A 50 1.94 3.55 9.89
CA LEU A 50 1.72 2.29 9.20
C LEU A 50 0.28 1.82 9.44
N LEU A 51 -0.52 1.75 8.39
CA LEU A 51 -1.86 1.21 8.43
C LEU A 51 -1.89 -0.14 7.72
N LEU A 52 -2.11 -1.22 8.50
CA LEU A 52 -2.21 -2.58 7.98
C LEU A 52 -3.68 -3.00 7.87
N HIS A 53 -4.11 -3.31 6.66
CA HIS A 53 -5.43 -3.91 6.43
C HIS A 53 -5.42 -5.38 6.82
N ALA A 54 -5.95 -5.69 8.02
CA ALA A 54 -6.05 -7.05 8.55
C ALA A 54 -7.36 -7.76 8.15
N GLY A 55 -8.28 -7.05 7.51
CA GLY A 55 -9.62 -7.52 7.20
C GLY A 55 -9.66 -8.59 6.11
N GLY A 56 -10.81 -9.25 6.01
CA GLY A 56 -11.13 -10.23 4.99
C GLY A 56 -11.81 -11.47 5.59
N GLU A 57 -12.54 -12.21 4.76
CA GLU A 57 -13.32 -13.38 5.24
C GLU A 57 -12.46 -14.60 5.57
N SER A 58 -11.14 -14.55 5.36
CA SER A 58 -10.21 -15.67 5.60
C SER A 58 -10.71 -17.04 5.13
N ARG A 59 -11.54 -17.08 4.05
CA ARG A 59 -12.21 -18.31 3.57
C ARG A 59 -11.27 -19.47 3.31
N ARG A 60 -10.01 -19.18 2.97
CA ARG A 60 -8.95 -20.19 2.72
C ARG A 60 -8.26 -20.68 3.98
N LEU A 61 -8.42 -19.96 5.09
CA LEU A 61 -7.83 -20.24 6.40
C LEU A 61 -8.88 -20.01 7.49
N PRO A 62 -9.94 -20.83 7.53
CA PRO A 62 -11.07 -20.60 8.43
C PRO A 62 -10.70 -20.65 9.92
N CYS A 63 -9.64 -21.36 10.29
CA CYS A 63 -9.14 -21.41 11.66
C CYS A 63 -8.59 -20.05 12.16
N TYR A 64 -8.27 -19.12 11.27
CA TYR A 64 -7.78 -17.77 11.62
C TYR A 64 -8.81 -16.67 11.36
N VAL A 65 -10.07 -17.03 11.18
CA VAL A 65 -11.16 -16.03 11.01
C VAL A 65 -11.31 -15.12 12.23
N PRO A 66 -11.27 -15.64 13.48
CA PRO A 66 -11.46 -14.81 14.66
C PRO A 66 -10.31 -13.82 14.91
N GLU A 67 -9.06 -14.29 14.80
CA GLU A 67 -7.87 -13.48 15.08
C GLU A 67 -7.40 -12.67 13.86
N GLY A 68 -7.83 -13.07 12.65
CA GLY A 68 -7.36 -12.50 11.39
C GLY A 68 -6.03 -13.10 10.92
N LYS A 69 -5.77 -12.97 9.62
CA LYS A 69 -4.58 -13.55 8.96
C LYS A 69 -3.25 -13.00 9.45
N LEU A 70 -3.23 -11.80 10.00
CA LEU A 70 -2.02 -11.19 10.57
C LEU A 70 -1.42 -12.00 11.70
N PHE A 71 -2.24 -12.72 12.45
CA PHE A 71 -1.81 -13.55 13.58
C PHE A 71 -1.64 -15.02 13.20
N ALA A 72 -1.70 -15.36 11.91
CA ALA A 72 -1.41 -16.71 11.45
C ALA A 72 0.07 -17.04 11.69
N PRO A 73 0.40 -18.17 12.38
CA PRO A 73 1.77 -18.57 12.63
C PRO A 73 2.46 -18.99 11.33
N LEU A 74 3.74 -18.68 11.25
CA LEU A 74 4.59 -19.02 10.12
C LEU A 74 5.61 -20.07 10.57
N ALA A 75 5.78 -21.13 9.77
CA ALA A 75 6.78 -22.16 9.99
C ALA A 75 8.18 -21.66 9.59
N LEU A 76 8.64 -20.59 10.22
CA LEU A 76 9.96 -20.01 10.02
C LEU A 76 10.89 -20.42 11.16
N PRO A 77 12.20 -20.64 10.87
CA PRO A 77 13.19 -20.78 11.91
C PRO A 77 13.17 -19.56 12.84
N SER A 78 13.03 -19.79 14.13
CA SER A 78 13.06 -18.72 15.13
C SER A 78 14.05 -19.09 16.22
N ALA A 79 14.88 -18.13 16.61
CA ALA A 79 15.72 -18.25 17.80
C ALA A 79 14.93 -18.04 19.10
N SER A 80 13.69 -17.59 18.99
CA SER A 80 12.75 -17.35 20.07
C SER A 80 11.97 -18.64 20.42
N ALA A 81 11.51 -18.76 21.66
CA ALA A 81 10.57 -19.80 22.07
C ALA A 81 9.17 -19.64 21.46
N PHE A 82 8.91 -18.52 20.79
CA PHE A 82 7.62 -18.20 20.16
C PHE A 82 7.69 -18.42 18.66
N THR A 83 6.63 -18.99 18.09
CA THR A 83 6.45 -19.09 16.64
C THR A 83 6.10 -17.72 16.10
N PRO A 84 6.86 -17.19 15.11
CA PRO A 84 6.55 -15.90 14.50
C PRO A 84 5.21 -15.96 13.75
N VAL A 85 4.48 -14.86 13.75
CA VAL A 85 3.25 -14.67 12.98
C VAL A 85 3.50 -13.75 11.76
N VAL A 86 2.53 -13.67 10.86
CA VAL A 86 2.63 -12.80 9.67
C VAL A 86 2.94 -11.35 10.06
N LEU A 87 2.33 -10.85 11.14
CA LEU A 87 2.57 -9.50 11.65
C LEU A 87 4.04 -9.24 12.00
N ASP A 88 4.73 -10.21 12.62
CA ASP A 88 6.15 -10.05 12.99
C ASP A 88 7.03 -9.85 11.76
N VAL A 89 6.73 -10.59 10.68
CA VAL A 89 7.45 -10.46 9.40
C VAL A 89 7.16 -9.10 8.76
N LEU A 90 5.90 -8.70 8.72
CA LEU A 90 5.51 -7.40 8.15
C LEU A 90 6.13 -6.23 8.94
N LEU A 91 6.06 -6.24 10.27
CA LEU A 91 6.69 -5.21 11.10
C LEU A 91 8.21 -5.18 10.90
N SER A 92 8.86 -6.34 10.85
CA SER A 92 10.30 -6.43 10.56
C SER A 92 10.68 -5.81 9.22
N LEU A 93 9.83 -5.96 8.19
CA LEU A 93 10.00 -5.35 6.88
C LEU A 93 9.83 -3.83 6.95
N TYR A 94 8.72 -3.35 7.50
CA TYR A 94 8.40 -1.93 7.56
C TYR A 94 9.29 -1.15 8.52
N PHE A 95 9.86 -1.75 9.56
CA PHE A 95 10.88 -1.09 10.40
C PHE A 95 12.19 -0.83 9.66
N ARG A 96 12.50 -1.58 8.62
CA ARG A 96 13.67 -1.37 7.76
C ARG A 96 13.39 -0.44 6.58
N TYR A 97 12.14 -0.11 6.31
CA TYR A 97 11.76 0.81 5.25
C TYR A 97 12.33 2.21 5.52
N PRO A 98 12.90 2.90 4.52
CA PRO A 98 13.46 4.24 4.68
C PRO A 98 12.35 5.30 4.72
N TRP A 99 11.65 5.37 5.85
CA TRP A 99 10.55 6.29 6.07
C TRP A 99 10.92 7.75 5.83
N SER A 100 10.08 8.47 5.10
CA SER A 100 10.09 9.93 5.07
C SER A 100 9.31 10.49 6.26
N GLU A 101 9.62 11.72 6.64
CA GLU A 101 8.82 12.43 7.62
C GLU A 101 7.44 12.74 7.05
N GLY A 102 6.39 12.56 7.84
CA GLY A 102 5.01 12.74 7.41
C GLY A 102 4.45 11.63 6.53
N GLU A 103 5.17 10.52 6.36
CA GLU A 103 4.73 9.45 5.48
C GLU A 103 3.71 8.53 6.16
N LEU A 104 2.60 8.26 5.45
CA LEU A 104 1.67 7.21 5.79
C LEU A 104 1.83 6.06 4.79
N ILE A 105 2.15 4.87 5.29
CA ILE A 105 2.14 3.63 4.50
C ILE A 105 0.84 2.88 4.78
N LEU A 106 0.08 2.65 3.72
CA LEU A 106 -1.05 1.73 3.69
C LEU A 106 -0.59 0.41 3.11
N ALA A 107 -0.82 -0.70 3.81
CA ALA A 107 -0.39 -2.00 3.32
C ALA A 107 -1.42 -3.09 3.58
N SER A 108 -1.43 -4.10 2.70
CA SER A 108 -2.23 -5.30 2.87
C SER A 108 -1.58 -6.23 3.91
N GLY A 109 -2.34 -6.65 4.92
CA GLY A 109 -1.86 -7.54 5.98
C GLY A 109 -1.76 -9.01 5.58
N ASP A 110 -2.13 -9.37 4.34
CA ASP A 110 -2.02 -10.74 3.84
C ASP A 110 -1.05 -10.87 2.65
N VAL A 111 -0.24 -9.83 2.41
CA VAL A 111 0.79 -9.81 1.37
C VAL A 111 2.14 -9.56 2.01
N ILE A 112 3.06 -10.51 1.84
CA ILE A 112 4.46 -10.36 2.23
C ILE A 112 5.23 -10.00 0.96
N VAL A 113 5.81 -8.80 0.95
CA VAL A 113 6.67 -8.32 -0.14
C VAL A 113 8.08 -8.23 0.37
N ASP A 114 8.96 -9.04 -0.18
CA ASP A 114 10.40 -8.93 0.08
C ASP A 114 11.01 -7.95 -0.92
N PHE A 115 11.64 -6.91 -0.42
CA PHE A 115 12.35 -5.91 -1.21
C PHE A 115 13.62 -5.45 -0.51
N ASP A 116 14.63 -5.15 -1.29
CA ASP A 116 15.87 -4.57 -0.78
C ASP A 116 15.66 -3.07 -0.54
N THR A 117 15.64 -2.69 0.71
CA THR A 117 15.48 -1.28 1.11
C THR A 117 16.62 -0.37 0.61
N ALA A 118 17.81 -0.94 0.33
CA ALA A 118 18.92 -0.18 -0.23
C ALA A 118 18.72 0.22 -1.69
N THR A 119 17.83 -0.46 -2.40
CA THR A 119 17.49 -0.16 -3.80
C THR A 119 16.36 0.84 -3.95
N LEU A 120 15.67 1.18 -2.87
CA LEU A 120 14.62 2.21 -2.90
C LEU A 120 15.27 3.60 -3.02
N PRO A 121 14.81 4.43 -3.98
CA PRO A 121 15.34 5.78 -4.12
C PRO A 121 15.08 6.61 -2.87
N ALA A 122 16.07 7.36 -2.41
CA ALA A 122 15.88 8.32 -1.31
C ALA A 122 14.81 9.36 -1.71
N GLY A 123 13.81 9.55 -0.85
CA GLY A 123 12.67 10.43 -1.13
C GLY A 123 11.71 9.87 -2.19
N PHE A 124 11.61 8.57 -2.27
CA PHE A 124 10.77 7.80 -3.17
C PHE A 124 9.30 8.25 -3.17
N ALA A 125 8.72 8.54 -2.02
CA ALA A 125 7.35 9.00 -1.87
C ALA A 125 7.20 10.51 -2.12
N ARG A 126 7.53 11.00 -3.32
CA ARG A 126 7.39 12.42 -3.65
C ARG A 126 6.05 12.78 -4.30
N GLY A 127 5.18 11.81 -4.55
CA GLY A 127 3.82 12.05 -5.01
C GLY A 127 2.85 12.11 -3.84
N ASP A 128 1.68 12.66 -4.08
CA ASP A 128 0.60 12.64 -3.09
C ASP A 128 0.16 11.23 -2.73
N LEU A 129 0.12 10.35 -3.73
CA LEU A 129 -0.16 8.93 -3.59
C LEU A 129 0.79 8.14 -4.49
N CYS A 130 1.58 7.23 -3.90
CA CYS A 130 2.48 6.34 -4.62
C CYS A 130 2.12 4.89 -4.36
N GLY A 131 1.84 4.12 -5.40
CA GLY A 131 1.67 2.66 -5.33
C GLY A 131 2.99 1.93 -5.60
N PHE A 132 3.22 0.84 -4.87
CA PHE A 132 4.39 -0.01 -5.07
C PHE A 132 4.06 -1.09 -6.10
N GLY A 133 4.71 -1.05 -7.25
CA GLY A 133 4.56 -2.03 -8.32
C GLY A 133 5.72 -3.02 -8.36
N LYS A 134 5.41 -4.30 -8.56
CA LYS A 134 6.41 -5.35 -8.78
C LYS A 134 6.41 -5.79 -10.24
N PRO A 135 7.55 -5.69 -10.96
CA PRO A 135 7.68 -6.28 -12.30
C PRO A 135 7.40 -7.78 -12.24
N THR A 136 6.52 -8.25 -13.12
CA THR A 136 6.03 -9.64 -13.12
C THR A 136 5.63 -10.04 -14.54
N SER A 137 5.68 -11.33 -14.88
CA SER A 137 5.22 -11.81 -16.18
C SER A 137 3.74 -11.52 -16.42
N LEU A 138 3.35 -11.32 -17.67
CA LEU A 138 1.94 -11.07 -18.03
C LEU A 138 1.03 -12.20 -17.54
N GLN A 139 1.52 -13.45 -17.57
CA GLN A 139 0.75 -14.60 -17.10
C GLN A 139 0.44 -14.57 -15.60
N GLN A 140 1.34 -14.02 -14.79
CA GLN A 140 1.06 -13.77 -13.37
C GLN A 140 0.20 -12.53 -13.18
N GLY A 141 0.46 -11.47 -13.95
CA GLY A 141 -0.29 -10.22 -13.92
C GLY A 141 -1.79 -10.38 -14.11
N CYS A 142 -2.23 -11.34 -14.96
CA CYS A 142 -3.67 -11.62 -15.16
C CYS A 142 -4.42 -11.99 -13.87
N ARG A 143 -3.74 -12.34 -12.80
CA ARG A 143 -4.37 -12.75 -11.53
C ARG A 143 -4.51 -11.61 -10.53
N HIS A 144 -3.91 -10.46 -10.83
CA HIS A 144 -3.71 -9.35 -9.90
C HIS A 144 -4.22 -8.02 -10.48
N GLY A 145 -4.12 -6.98 -9.68
CA GLY A 145 -4.17 -5.61 -10.13
C GLY A 145 -2.85 -5.23 -10.80
N VAL A 146 -2.91 -4.45 -11.87
CA VAL A 146 -1.74 -4.02 -12.64
C VAL A 146 -1.82 -2.53 -12.92
N PHE A 147 -0.74 -1.81 -12.63
CA PHE A 147 -0.62 -0.39 -12.95
C PHE A 147 -0.42 -0.18 -14.44
N VAL A 148 -1.10 0.81 -14.99
CA VAL A 148 -0.90 1.31 -16.34
C VAL A 148 -0.17 2.65 -16.24
N PHE A 149 0.93 2.78 -16.97
CA PHE A 149 1.75 3.98 -16.95
C PHE A 149 1.45 4.85 -18.16
N GLY A 150 1.49 6.18 -17.97
CA GLY A 150 1.47 7.14 -19.06
C GLY A 150 2.81 7.20 -19.80
N GLU A 151 2.80 7.84 -20.95
CA GLU A 151 4.04 8.25 -21.60
C GLU A 151 4.74 9.24 -20.66
N ALA A 152 5.91 8.90 -20.19
CA ALA A 152 6.67 9.78 -19.31
C ALA A 152 7.62 10.63 -20.15
N ASP A 153 7.35 11.90 -20.18
CA ASP A 153 8.33 12.91 -20.59
C ASP A 153 9.30 13.16 -19.42
N GLY A 154 10.38 12.37 -19.35
CA GLY A 154 11.39 12.62 -18.30
C GLY A 154 12.25 11.40 -17.94
N PRO A 155 13.22 11.55 -17.00
CA PRO A 155 14.17 10.49 -16.61
C PRO A 155 13.54 9.30 -15.89
N GLY A 156 12.23 9.28 -15.69
CA GLY A 156 11.45 8.17 -15.12
C GLY A 156 10.49 7.54 -16.12
N GLY A 157 10.91 7.29 -17.36
CA GLY A 157 10.07 6.65 -18.40
C GLY A 157 9.28 5.44 -17.89
N PRO A 158 8.35 4.86 -18.67
CA PRO A 158 7.49 3.76 -18.24
C PRO A 158 8.31 2.66 -17.55
N GLY A 159 8.03 2.38 -16.26
CA GLY A 159 8.79 1.40 -15.48
C GLY A 159 10.07 1.90 -14.80
N GLY A 160 10.34 3.20 -14.80
CA GLY A 160 11.33 3.83 -13.92
C GLY A 160 10.89 3.78 -12.45
N PRO A 161 11.79 4.16 -11.51
CA PRO A 161 11.53 4.08 -10.07
C PRO A 161 10.33 4.95 -9.61
N THR A 162 9.94 5.94 -10.41
CA THR A 162 8.73 6.74 -10.19
C THR A 162 8.10 7.04 -11.55
N SER A 163 6.99 6.40 -11.88
CA SER A 163 6.28 6.60 -13.14
C SER A 163 4.84 7.03 -12.88
N PRO A 164 4.31 8.03 -13.59
CA PRO A 164 2.91 8.41 -13.46
C PRO A 164 1.99 7.25 -13.80
N VAL A 165 1.06 6.94 -12.90
CA VAL A 165 0.02 5.94 -13.15
C VAL A 165 -1.18 6.62 -13.78
N THR A 166 -1.59 6.14 -14.95
CA THR A 166 -2.74 6.68 -15.71
C THR A 166 -3.95 5.75 -15.65
N GLY A 167 -3.76 4.52 -15.21
CA GLY A 167 -4.84 3.56 -15.12
C GLY A 167 -4.49 2.35 -14.26
N PHE A 168 -5.50 1.53 -14.03
CA PHE A 168 -5.39 0.31 -13.25
C PHE A 168 -6.24 -0.79 -13.87
N LEU A 169 -5.63 -1.93 -14.14
CA LEU A 169 -6.29 -3.09 -14.73
C LEU A 169 -6.44 -4.19 -13.68
N GLN A 170 -7.65 -4.67 -13.47
CA GLN A 170 -7.92 -5.74 -12.51
C GLN A 170 -8.17 -7.07 -13.23
N LYS A 171 -7.28 -8.03 -13.05
CA LYS A 171 -7.38 -9.38 -13.63
C LYS A 171 -7.63 -9.37 -15.15
N ALA A 172 -6.92 -8.50 -15.85
CA ALA A 172 -7.04 -8.37 -17.30
C ALA A 172 -6.40 -9.55 -18.05
N SER A 173 -6.81 -9.76 -19.30
CA SER A 173 -6.20 -10.82 -20.13
C SER A 173 -4.74 -10.50 -20.47
N PRO A 174 -3.91 -11.50 -20.78
CA PRO A 174 -2.51 -11.27 -21.20
C PRO A 174 -2.41 -10.33 -22.41
N GLU A 175 -3.36 -10.41 -23.35
CA GLU A 175 -3.42 -9.54 -24.52
C GLU A 175 -3.69 -8.08 -24.12
N THR A 176 -4.63 -7.85 -23.19
CA THR A 176 -4.92 -6.52 -22.66
C THR A 176 -3.70 -5.96 -21.93
N LEU A 177 -3.04 -6.76 -21.10
CA LEU A 177 -1.83 -6.35 -20.39
C LEU A 177 -0.70 -5.99 -21.35
N ARG A 178 -0.52 -6.77 -22.42
CA ARG A 178 0.50 -6.50 -23.45
C ARG A 178 0.24 -5.19 -24.17
N LEU A 179 -1.03 -4.85 -24.43
CA LEU A 179 -1.40 -3.62 -25.14
C LEU A 179 -1.34 -2.37 -24.28
N GLN A 180 -1.62 -2.47 -22.98
CA GLN A 180 -1.88 -1.29 -22.14
C GLN A 180 -0.92 -1.14 -20.94
N ALA A 181 -0.24 -2.19 -20.53
CA ALA A 181 0.53 -2.21 -19.27
C ALA A 181 1.92 -2.84 -19.41
N LEU A 182 2.43 -2.95 -20.64
CA LEU A 182 3.76 -3.51 -20.87
C LEU A 182 4.84 -2.57 -20.35
N LEU A 183 5.72 -3.09 -19.52
CA LEU A 183 6.92 -2.39 -19.07
C LEU A 183 8.00 -2.43 -20.16
N PRO A 184 9.01 -1.53 -20.08
CA PRO A 184 10.17 -1.57 -20.97
C PRO A 184 10.85 -2.95 -20.95
N ALA A 185 11.41 -3.33 -22.09
CA ALA A 185 12.11 -4.61 -22.25
C ALA A 185 13.19 -4.80 -21.17
N GLY A 186 13.21 -5.99 -20.58
CA GLY A 186 14.15 -6.32 -19.50
C GLY A 186 13.74 -5.89 -18.11
N ALA A 187 12.58 -5.25 -17.93
CA ALA A 187 12.07 -4.90 -16.61
C ALA A 187 11.94 -6.16 -15.72
N GLY A 188 12.55 -6.13 -14.52
CA GLY A 188 12.60 -7.29 -13.63
C GLY A 188 13.30 -8.52 -14.21
N GLY A 189 14.14 -8.36 -15.25
CA GLY A 189 14.82 -9.48 -15.92
C GLY A 189 13.89 -10.32 -16.80
N LEU A 190 12.71 -9.84 -17.14
CA LEU A 190 11.69 -10.54 -17.93
C LEU A 190 11.65 -10.03 -19.38
N ALA A 191 11.34 -10.91 -20.33
CA ALA A 191 11.16 -10.53 -21.74
C ALA A 191 9.90 -9.64 -21.91
N GLU A 192 8.81 -9.99 -21.26
CA GLU A 192 7.58 -9.19 -21.17
C GLU A 192 7.16 -9.12 -19.70
N ALA A 193 6.99 -7.91 -19.21
CA ALA A 193 6.61 -7.65 -17.82
C ALA A 193 5.49 -6.61 -17.72
N CYS A 194 4.73 -6.70 -16.64
CA CYS A 194 3.80 -5.68 -16.17
C CYS A 194 4.05 -5.39 -14.69
N ALA A 195 3.66 -4.23 -14.20
CA ALA A 195 3.80 -3.85 -12.79
C ALA A 195 2.57 -4.28 -12.00
N VAL A 196 2.69 -5.37 -11.27
CA VAL A 196 1.62 -5.85 -10.37
C VAL A 196 1.57 -4.98 -9.12
N ASP A 197 0.38 -4.59 -8.74
CA ASP A 197 0.09 -3.93 -7.47
C ASP A 197 0.43 -4.86 -6.30
N THR A 198 1.28 -4.39 -5.40
CA THR A 198 1.69 -5.11 -4.20
C THR A 198 0.73 -4.90 -3.02
N GLY A 199 -0.27 -4.02 -3.16
CA GLY A 199 -1.15 -3.61 -2.07
C GLY A 199 -0.46 -2.70 -1.06
N ILE A 200 0.67 -2.08 -1.43
CA ILE A 200 1.39 -1.11 -0.61
C ILE A 200 1.29 0.26 -1.27
N PHE A 201 0.88 1.26 -0.50
CA PHE A 201 0.77 2.63 -0.94
C PHE A 201 1.42 3.57 0.07
N SER A 202 2.15 4.56 -0.41
CA SER A 202 2.63 5.69 0.37
C SER A 202 1.78 6.91 0.09
N MET A 203 1.39 7.63 1.13
CA MET A 203 0.54 8.81 1.06
C MET A 203 1.21 10.00 1.75
N SER A 204 1.12 11.17 1.11
CA SER A 204 1.54 12.44 1.71
C SER A 204 0.52 12.92 2.74
N PRO A 205 0.90 13.79 3.70
CA PRO A 205 -0.04 14.45 4.61
C PRO A 205 -1.14 15.22 3.90
N GLY A 206 -0.80 15.86 2.77
CA GLY A 206 -1.77 16.59 1.94
C GLY A 206 -2.81 15.66 1.33
N PHE A 207 -2.40 14.49 0.84
CA PHE A 207 -3.34 13.50 0.31
C PHE A 207 -4.25 12.93 1.41
N VAL A 208 -3.71 12.64 2.60
CA VAL A 208 -4.52 12.19 3.74
C VAL A 208 -5.53 13.25 4.14
N ALA A 209 -5.13 14.53 4.15
CA ALA A 209 -6.04 15.64 4.43
C ALA A 209 -7.17 15.73 3.39
N ALA A 210 -6.86 15.57 2.10
CA ALA A 210 -7.86 15.56 1.04
C ALA A 210 -8.81 14.34 1.08
N LEU A 211 -8.37 13.22 1.66
CA LEU A 211 -9.22 12.04 1.85
C LEU A 211 -10.23 12.23 2.99
N LEU A 212 -9.91 13.05 4.00
CA LEU A 212 -10.69 13.20 5.22
C LEU A 212 -11.54 14.50 5.25
N GLY A 213 -11.24 15.45 4.36
CA GLY A 213 -11.97 16.71 4.17
C GLY A 213 -13.04 16.60 3.13
#